data_8071b9f9a7389dc82910d9c205c1a57a
#
_entry.id   8071b9f9a7389dc82910d9c205c1a57a
#
_cell.length_a   1.000
_cell.length_b   1.000
_cell.length_c   1.000
_cell.angle_alpha   90.00
_cell.angle_beta   90.00
_cell.angle_gamma   90.00
#
_symmetry.space_group_name_H-M   'P 1'
#
loop_
_entity.id
_entity.type
_entity.pdbx_description
1 polymer ?
#
loop_
_entity_poly.entity_id
_entity_poly.type
_entity_poly.pdbx_seq_one_letter_code
_entity_poly.pdbx_strand_id
1 'polypeptide(L)'
;MLNHTKKIKNIYEIIQKMIFYMIPEKWDKLYLYSSVIDKQDGTQTGELYFYYIPKGIIRKKPVNVYEIPSKFNVDEAEYLKLVKTLYEKIKQLREEFRKSETGNIWSNITIIIENYKFKVEYNYEDLLHSQFNSYERHIIWRYKYLSIKPEQMNKKDREIIDRFLNGTQILYRKEKYEAGIYIKDIENVVAFNRVIEENQEVQTEDKKNNNNLQQNQQQKEVKKTRKNQILLAADEIKKLENKIE
;
A
#
# COMPACT_ATOMS: atom_id res chain seq x y z
N MET A 1 -22.83 9.14 -9.23
CA MET A 1 -21.50 9.69 -9.51
C MET A 1 -20.90 10.15 -8.20
N LEU A 2 -19.76 9.60 -7.79
CA LEU A 2 -19.12 9.95 -6.51
C LEU A 2 -18.81 11.46 -6.48
N ASN A 3 -19.38 12.17 -5.53
CA ASN A 3 -19.14 13.62 -5.39
C ASN A 3 -17.82 13.84 -4.60
N HIS A 4 -16.70 13.96 -5.32
CA HIS A 4 -15.39 14.13 -4.71
C HIS A 4 -15.18 15.58 -4.28
N THR A 5 -15.48 15.85 -3.03
CA THR A 5 -15.22 17.15 -2.40
C THR A 5 -13.72 17.49 -2.43
N LYS A 6 -13.37 18.78 -2.26
CA LYS A 6 -11.97 19.21 -2.12
C LYS A 6 -11.24 18.43 -1.01
N LYS A 7 -11.94 18.14 0.08
CA LYS A 7 -11.39 17.41 1.22
C LYS A 7 -11.06 15.96 0.88
N ILE A 8 -11.96 15.26 0.16
CA ILE A 8 -11.70 13.90 -0.36
C ILE A 8 -10.47 13.88 -1.26
N LYS A 9 -10.34 14.85 -2.17
CA LYS A 9 -9.18 14.96 -3.08
C LYS A 9 -7.87 15.18 -2.29
N ASN A 10 -7.89 16.01 -1.26
CA ASN A 10 -6.72 16.22 -0.39
C ASN A 10 -6.32 14.94 0.34
N ILE A 11 -7.28 14.16 0.83
CA ILE A 11 -6.99 12.88 1.49
C ILE A 11 -6.36 11.88 0.51
N TYR A 12 -6.83 11.83 -0.74
CA TYR A 12 -6.17 11.00 -1.77
C TYR A 12 -4.72 11.43 -2.01
N GLU A 13 -4.46 12.73 -2.07
CA GLU A 13 -3.10 13.22 -2.23
C GLU A 13 -2.18 12.79 -1.07
N ILE A 14 -2.67 12.84 0.16
CA ILE A 14 -1.93 12.37 1.33
C ILE A 14 -1.69 10.87 1.26
N ILE A 15 -2.71 10.07 0.95
CA ILE A 15 -2.59 8.62 0.82
C ILE A 15 -1.55 8.28 -0.25
N GLN A 16 -1.56 8.95 -1.41
CA GLN A 16 -0.57 8.75 -2.46
C GLN A 16 0.85 9.04 -1.95
N LYS A 17 1.06 10.20 -1.32
CA LYS A 17 2.36 10.58 -0.77
C LYS A 17 2.87 9.56 0.24
N MET A 18 2.01 9.14 1.18
CA MET A 18 2.36 8.10 2.16
C MET A 18 2.81 6.81 1.49
N ILE A 19 2.04 6.32 0.52
CA ILE A 19 2.34 5.11 -0.24
C ILE A 19 3.72 5.21 -0.90
N PHE A 20 4.02 6.34 -1.55
CA PHE A 20 5.30 6.55 -2.22
C PHE A 20 6.48 6.58 -1.24
N TYR A 21 6.33 7.24 -0.09
CA TYR A 21 7.39 7.30 0.92
C TYR A 21 7.63 5.97 1.65
N MET A 22 6.62 5.11 1.73
CA MET A 22 6.73 3.83 2.43
C MET A 22 7.55 2.79 1.68
N ILE A 23 7.75 2.93 0.35
CA ILE A 23 8.46 1.95 -0.47
C ILE A 23 9.85 2.49 -0.84
N PRO A 24 10.95 1.95 -0.29
CA PRO A 24 12.31 2.47 -0.46
C PRO A 24 13.03 1.92 -1.71
N GLU A 25 12.32 1.49 -2.72
CA GLU A 25 12.87 1.06 -4.01
C GLU A 25 11.93 1.43 -5.16
N LYS A 26 12.42 1.44 -6.39
CA LYS A 26 11.57 1.66 -7.58
C LYS A 26 10.61 0.50 -7.78
N TRP A 27 9.39 0.82 -8.17
CA TRP A 27 8.34 -0.14 -8.44
C TRP A 27 7.54 0.23 -9.70
N ASP A 28 6.91 -0.77 -10.32
CA ASP A 28 6.09 -0.61 -11.54
C ASP A 28 4.59 -0.55 -11.21
N LYS A 29 4.17 -1.33 -10.21
CA LYS A 29 2.75 -1.45 -9.82
C LYS A 29 2.64 -1.55 -8.32
N LEU A 30 1.50 -1.07 -7.84
CA LEU A 30 1.15 -1.13 -6.44
C LEU A 30 -0.32 -1.51 -6.28
N TYR A 31 -0.59 -2.33 -5.28
CA TYR A 31 -1.91 -2.79 -4.91
C TYR A 31 -2.10 -2.68 -3.41
N LEU A 32 -3.12 -1.95 -3.00
CA LEU A 32 -3.48 -1.81 -1.59
C LEU A 32 -4.97 -2.13 -1.44
N TYR A 33 -5.29 -3.02 -0.54
CA TYR A 33 -6.65 -3.27 -0.06
C TYR A 33 -6.79 -2.75 1.35
N SER A 34 -7.92 -2.14 1.65
CA SER A 34 -8.29 -1.83 3.03
C SER A 34 -9.78 -1.98 3.24
N SER A 35 -10.16 -2.59 4.35
CA SER A 35 -11.54 -2.67 4.81
C SER A 35 -11.73 -1.87 6.09
N VAL A 36 -12.96 -1.34 6.27
CA VAL A 36 -13.41 -0.71 7.50
C VAL A 36 -14.80 -1.25 7.82
N ILE A 37 -14.92 -1.95 8.93
CA ILE A 37 -16.14 -2.63 9.37
C ILE A 37 -16.61 -1.95 10.65
N ASP A 38 -17.81 -1.40 10.62
CA ASP A 38 -18.46 -0.84 11.80
C ASP A 38 -19.10 -1.98 12.60
N LYS A 39 -18.76 -2.11 13.87
CA LYS A 39 -19.35 -3.09 14.79
C LYS A 39 -20.56 -2.50 15.49
N GLN A 40 -21.40 -3.37 16.04
CA GLN A 40 -22.61 -2.99 16.78
C GLN A 40 -22.32 -2.18 18.05
N ASP A 41 -21.15 -2.35 18.66
CA ASP A 41 -20.67 -1.61 19.81
C ASP A 41 -20.13 -0.21 19.48
N GLY A 42 -20.24 0.21 18.22
CA GLY A 42 -19.73 1.50 17.71
C GLY A 42 -18.21 1.51 17.44
N THR A 43 -17.50 0.42 17.70
CA THR A 43 -16.08 0.31 17.36
C THR A 43 -15.90 -0.06 15.88
N GLN A 44 -14.71 0.20 15.35
CA GLN A 44 -14.34 -0.17 13.99
C GLN A 44 -13.22 -1.20 13.99
N THR A 45 -13.30 -2.14 13.07
CA THR A 45 -12.24 -3.08 12.75
C THR A 45 -12.01 -3.12 11.26
N GLY A 46 -10.91 -3.71 10.81
CA GLY A 46 -10.63 -3.86 9.39
C GLY A 46 -9.24 -4.40 9.13
N GLU A 47 -8.87 -4.40 7.87
CA GLU A 47 -7.67 -5.03 7.36
C GLU A 47 -6.98 -4.07 6.40
N LEU A 48 -5.67 -4.21 6.28
CA LEU A 48 -4.88 -3.54 5.26
C LEU A 48 -3.88 -4.54 4.67
N TYR A 49 -3.99 -4.80 3.36
CA TYR A 49 -3.05 -5.58 2.57
C TYR A 49 -2.38 -4.65 1.58
N PHE A 50 -1.05 -4.67 1.51
CA PHE A 50 -0.32 -3.73 0.69
C PHE A 50 0.85 -4.44 0.01
N TYR A 51 0.87 -4.42 -1.32
CA TYR A 51 1.86 -5.08 -2.16
C TYR A 51 2.34 -4.16 -3.25
N TYR A 52 3.60 -4.29 -3.61
CA TYR A 52 4.15 -3.63 -4.79
C TYR A 52 4.94 -4.62 -5.65
N ILE A 53 5.09 -4.29 -6.93
CA ILE A 53 5.93 -5.02 -7.87
C ILE A 53 7.16 -4.16 -8.13
N PRO A 54 8.36 -4.58 -7.65
CA PRO A 54 9.59 -3.85 -7.83
C PRO A 54 9.90 -3.63 -9.32
N LYS A 55 10.52 -2.53 -9.72
CA LYS A 55 10.91 -2.25 -11.10
C LYS A 55 12.03 -3.18 -11.59
N GLY A 56 12.02 -3.62 -12.88
CA GLY A 56 13.11 -4.37 -13.53
C GLY A 56 12.68 -5.29 -14.65
N ILE A 57 13.64 -6.02 -15.22
CA ILE A 57 13.54 -6.72 -16.50
C ILE A 57 13.03 -8.16 -16.36
N ILE A 58 13.17 -8.80 -15.20
CA ILE A 58 12.80 -10.21 -14.99
C ILE A 58 11.47 -10.30 -14.24
N ARG A 59 10.71 -11.39 -14.45
CA ARG A 59 9.43 -11.64 -13.76
C ARG A 59 9.55 -11.42 -12.26
N LYS A 60 8.88 -10.42 -11.75
CA LYS A 60 8.93 -10.03 -10.35
C LYS A 60 7.72 -10.53 -9.60
N LYS A 61 7.99 -11.07 -8.42
CA LYS A 61 6.94 -11.44 -7.48
C LYS A 61 6.46 -10.19 -6.74
N PRO A 62 5.16 -10.09 -6.44
CA PRO A 62 4.67 -9.06 -5.53
C PRO A 62 5.39 -9.16 -4.18
N VAL A 63 5.85 -8.01 -3.68
CA VAL A 63 6.48 -7.88 -2.36
C VAL A 63 5.44 -7.33 -1.40
N ASN A 64 5.27 -7.98 -0.28
CA ASN A 64 4.44 -7.47 0.81
C ASN A 64 5.20 -6.35 1.53
N VAL A 65 4.57 -5.19 1.73
CA VAL A 65 5.24 -4.06 2.41
C VAL A 65 5.64 -4.38 3.84
N TYR A 66 5.02 -5.34 4.50
CA TYR A 66 5.44 -5.82 5.82
C TYR A 66 6.81 -6.54 5.80
N GLU A 67 7.35 -6.87 4.61
CA GLU A 67 8.71 -7.40 4.43
C GLU A 67 9.77 -6.28 4.33
N ILE A 68 9.36 -5.02 4.15
CA ILE A 68 10.27 -3.88 4.00
C ILE A 68 11.21 -3.71 5.20
N PRO A 69 10.76 -3.80 6.46
CA PRO A 69 11.65 -3.67 7.60
C PRO A 69 12.84 -4.64 7.54
N SER A 70 12.59 -5.90 7.27
CA SER A 70 13.64 -6.93 7.16
C SER A 70 14.47 -6.76 5.89
N LYS A 71 13.84 -6.48 4.76
CA LYS A 71 14.51 -6.35 3.45
C LYS A 71 15.47 -5.15 3.39
N PHE A 72 15.10 -4.03 4.00
CA PHE A 72 15.84 -2.78 3.95
C PHE A 72 16.49 -2.38 5.29
N ASN A 73 16.38 -3.23 6.29
CA ASN A 73 16.90 -2.99 7.64
C ASN A 73 16.39 -1.68 8.25
N VAL A 74 15.09 -1.48 8.17
CA VAL A 74 14.34 -0.37 8.76
C VAL A 74 13.84 -0.84 10.13
N ASP A 75 13.66 0.11 11.06
CA ASP A 75 13.01 -0.19 12.33
C ASP A 75 11.55 -0.61 12.10
N GLU A 76 11.20 -1.82 12.55
CA GLU A 76 9.87 -2.41 12.31
C GLU A 76 8.78 -1.63 13.03
N ALA A 77 9.02 -1.20 14.27
CA ALA A 77 8.03 -0.47 15.05
C ALA A 77 7.72 0.89 14.42
N GLU A 78 8.73 1.61 13.95
CA GLU A 78 8.54 2.88 13.24
C GLU A 78 7.83 2.66 11.89
N TYR A 79 8.15 1.59 11.16
CA TYR A 79 7.47 1.28 9.91
C TYR A 79 5.99 0.94 10.12
N LEU A 80 5.68 0.15 11.15
CA LEU A 80 4.30 -0.20 11.50
C LEU A 80 3.47 1.02 11.93
N LYS A 81 4.09 2.05 12.51
CA LYS A 81 3.41 3.34 12.77
C LYS A 81 2.97 4.01 11.46
N LEU A 82 3.80 3.98 10.40
CA LEU A 82 3.42 4.50 9.08
C LEU A 82 2.24 3.72 8.49
N VAL A 83 2.28 2.38 8.58
CA VAL A 83 1.16 1.53 8.14
C VAL A 83 -0.12 1.88 8.88
N LYS A 84 -0.06 2.05 10.20
CA LYS A 84 -1.20 2.47 11.02
C LYS A 84 -1.72 3.84 10.60
N THR A 85 -0.83 4.82 10.40
CA THR A 85 -1.22 6.16 9.95
C THR A 85 -1.91 6.12 8.59
N LEU A 86 -1.40 5.32 7.65
CA LEU A 86 -2.05 5.11 6.35
C LEU A 86 -3.46 4.54 6.51
N TYR A 87 -3.65 3.56 7.38
CA TYR A 87 -4.97 3.00 7.69
C TYR A 87 -5.93 4.05 8.28
N GLU A 88 -5.45 4.89 9.21
CA GLU A 88 -6.25 5.99 9.77
C GLU A 88 -6.67 7.02 8.69
N LYS A 89 -5.81 7.31 7.69
CA LYS A 89 -6.18 8.16 6.57
C LYS A 89 -7.26 7.53 5.68
N ILE A 90 -7.24 6.22 5.52
CA ILE A 90 -8.31 5.50 4.79
C ILE A 90 -9.62 5.55 5.58
N LYS A 91 -9.58 5.41 6.90
CA LYS A 91 -10.77 5.61 7.75
C LYS A 91 -11.31 7.04 7.64
N GLN A 92 -10.42 8.03 7.67
CA GLN A 92 -10.79 9.43 7.46
C GLN A 92 -11.44 9.65 6.09
N LEU A 93 -10.91 9.04 5.04
CA LEU A 93 -11.52 9.06 3.72
C LEU A 93 -12.97 8.54 3.78
N ARG A 94 -13.18 7.40 4.43
CA ARG A 94 -14.50 6.79 4.59
C ARG A 94 -15.48 7.70 5.33
N GLU A 95 -15.03 8.38 6.38
CA GLU A 95 -15.87 9.32 7.12
C GLU A 95 -16.27 10.55 6.28
N GLU A 96 -15.38 11.05 5.40
CA GLU A 96 -15.75 12.14 4.49
C GLU A 96 -16.79 11.66 3.44
N PHE A 97 -16.72 10.41 2.98
CA PHE A 97 -17.78 9.83 2.15
C PHE A 97 -19.10 9.73 2.91
N ARG A 98 -19.06 9.29 4.18
CA ARG A 98 -20.26 9.21 5.04
C ARG A 98 -20.98 10.55 5.18
N LYS A 99 -20.24 11.65 5.21
CA LYS A 99 -20.82 13.00 5.30
C LYS A 99 -21.44 13.47 3.98
N SER A 100 -20.97 12.96 2.86
CA SER A 100 -21.37 13.41 1.52
C SER A 100 -22.42 12.52 0.87
N GLU A 101 -22.64 11.31 1.37
CA GLU A 101 -23.56 10.33 0.81
C GLU A 101 -24.69 10.03 1.79
N THR A 102 -25.92 10.05 1.23
CA THR A 102 -27.10 9.53 1.92
C THR A 102 -27.27 8.06 1.53
N GLY A 103 -26.86 7.14 2.39
CA GLY A 103 -27.03 5.72 2.12
C GLY A 103 -25.86 4.84 2.58
N ASN A 104 -25.74 3.68 1.96
CA ASN A 104 -24.69 2.72 2.31
C ASN A 104 -23.31 3.26 1.99
N ILE A 105 -22.42 3.23 2.98
CA ILE A 105 -21.02 3.57 2.83
C ILE A 105 -20.22 2.33 2.38
N TRP A 106 -19.19 2.52 1.58
CA TRP A 106 -18.32 1.43 1.17
C TRP A 106 -17.67 0.73 2.39
N SER A 107 -17.52 -0.58 2.29
CA SER A 107 -16.93 -1.43 3.34
C SER A 107 -15.45 -1.71 3.10
N ASN A 108 -15.03 -1.71 1.85
CA ASN A 108 -13.62 -1.88 1.48
C ASN A 108 -13.27 -1.13 0.20
N ILE A 109 -11.97 -0.83 0.06
CA ILE A 109 -11.41 -0.24 -1.14
C ILE A 109 -10.22 -1.06 -1.63
N THR A 110 -10.00 -1.02 -2.94
CA THR A 110 -8.73 -1.45 -3.55
C THR A 110 -8.12 -0.27 -4.30
N ILE A 111 -6.93 0.14 -3.90
CA ILE A 111 -6.14 1.17 -4.58
C ILE A 111 -5.14 0.46 -5.49
N ILE A 112 -5.09 0.90 -6.74
CA ILE A 112 -4.16 0.41 -7.76
C ILE A 112 -3.39 1.61 -8.30
N ILE A 113 -2.07 1.57 -8.24
CA ILE A 113 -1.21 2.56 -8.89
C ILE A 113 -0.38 1.85 -9.94
N GLU A 114 -0.55 2.24 -11.18
CA GLU A 114 0.12 1.70 -12.36
C GLU A 114 0.17 2.75 -13.47
N ASN A 115 1.29 2.86 -14.17
CA ASN A 115 1.44 3.78 -15.32
C ASN A 115 1.03 5.23 -14.99
N TYR A 116 1.44 5.74 -13.83
CA TYR A 116 1.09 7.08 -13.32
C TYR A 116 -0.41 7.33 -13.16
N LYS A 117 -1.22 6.27 -13.06
CA LYS A 117 -2.64 6.35 -12.78
C LYS A 117 -2.92 5.83 -11.38
N PHE A 118 -3.72 6.60 -10.66
CA PHE A 118 -4.25 6.25 -9.34
C PHE A 118 -5.70 5.83 -9.52
N LYS A 119 -5.99 4.57 -9.28
CA LYS A 119 -7.33 3.98 -9.38
C LYS A 119 -7.80 3.52 -8.02
N VAL A 120 -9.03 3.80 -7.69
CA VAL A 120 -9.69 3.30 -6.47
C VAL A 120 -10.96 2.58 -6.86
N GLU A 121 -11.08 1.34 -6.41
CA GLU A 121 -12.30 0.55 -6.51
C GLU A 121 -12.96 0.50 -5.14
N TYR A 122 -14.19 0.96 -5.05
CA TYR A 122 -15.03 0.94 -3.84
C TYR A 122 -15.98 -0.23 -3.92
N ASN A 123 -16.04 -1.02 -2.84
CA ASN A 123 -16.94 -2.15 -2.74
C ASN A 123 -17.84 -1.99 -1.51
N TYR A 124 -19.11 -2.37 -1.68
CA TYR A 124 -20.17 -2.24 -0.68
C TYR A 124 -20.61 -3.63 -0.20
N GLU A 125 -19.62 -4.47 0.13
CA GLU A 125 -19.85 -5.84 0.58
C GLU A 125 -20.28 -5.86 2.04
N ASP A 126 -21.16 -6.79 2.43
CA ASP A 126 -21.42 -7.09 3.83
C ASP A 126 -20.30 -7.96 4.41
N LEU A 127 -19.28 -7.31 4.96
CA LEU A 127 -18.12 -7.99 5.50
C LEU A 127 -18.37 -8.63 6.86
N LEU A 128 -19.41 -8.22 7.60
CA LEU A 128 -19.80 -8.82 8.87
C LEU A 128 -20.37 -10.23 8.67
N HIS A 129 -21.19 -10.40 7.62
CA HIS A 129 -21.85 -11.66 7.30
C HIS A 129 -21.20 -12.35 6.08
N SER A 130 -19.95 -12.01 5.79
CA SER A 130 -19.21 -12.63 4.69
C SER A 130 -19.01 -14.13 4.93
N GLN A 131 -19.26 -14.95 3.89
CA GLN A 131 -18.93 -16.37 3.89
C GLN A 131 -17.44 -16.68 3.95
N PHE A 132 -16.58 -15.67 3.75
CA PHE A 132 -15.13 -15.78 3.80
C PHE A 132 -14.59 -14.98 4.99
N ASN A 133 -13.74 -15.59 5.80
CA ASN A 133 -13.05 -14.90 6.88
C ASN A 133 -11.91 -13.98 6.33
N SER A 134 -11.24 -13.26 7.22
CA SER A 134 -10.17 -12.33 6.89
C SER A 134 -9.06 -12.96 6.03
N TYR A 135 -8.55 -14.11 6.46
CA TYR A 135 -7.51 -14.84 5.73
C TYR A 135 -7.98 -15.26 4.32
N GLU A 136 -9.18 -15.81 4.21
CA GLU A 136 -9.76 -16.26 2.95
C GLU A 136 -10.02 -15.10 2.00
N ARG A 137 -10.50 -13.95 2.50
CA ARG A 137 -10.63 -12.72 1.71
C ARG A 137 -9.29 -12.24 1.18
N HIS A 138 -8.23 -12.32 1.99
CA HIS A 138 -6.87 -11.98 1.54
C HIS A 138 -6.39 -12.89 0.41
N ILE A 139 -6.59 -14.21 0.51
CA ILE A 139 -6.22 -15.15 -0.55
C ILE A 139 -7.00 -14.87 -1.84
N ILE A 140 -8.32 -14.63 -1.75
CA ILE A 140 -9.17 -14.29 -2.90
C ILE A 140 -8.72 -12.97 -3.52
N TRP A 141 -8.40 -11.95 -2.72
CA TRP A 141 -7.92 -10.67 -3.21
C TRP A 141 -6.56 -10.82 -3.91
N ARG A 142 -5.61 -11.58 -3.37
CA ARG A 142 -4.33 -11.88 -4.00
C ARG A 142 -4.51 -12.58 -5.34
N TYR A 143 -5.43 -13.52 -5.43
CA TYR A 143 -5.78 -14.18 -6.70
C TYR A 143 -6.29 -13.17 -7.74
N LYS A 144 -7.20 -12.27 -7.34
CA LYS A 144 -7.80 -11.27 -8.24
C LYS A 144 -6.83 -10.22 -8.75
N TYR A 145 -5.97 -9.69 -7.87
CA TYR A 145 -5.18 -8.49 -8.14
C TYR A 145 -3.69 -8.75 -8.36
N LEU A 146 -3.11 -9.75 -7.73
CA LEU A 146 -1.68 -10.04 -7.85
C LEU A 146 -1.37 -11.12 -8.89
N SER A 147 -2.37 -11.60 -9.62
CA SER A 147 -2.24 -12.65 -10.65
C SER A 147 -1.56 -13.92 -10.13
N ILE A 148 -1.76 -14.24 -8.85
CA ILE A 148 -1.23 -15.48 -8.25
C ILE A 148 -2.16 -16.62 -8.66
N LYS A 149 -1.64 -17.53 -9.49
CA LYS A 149 -2.43 -18.65 -10.00
C LYS A 149 -2.58 -19.75 -8.95
N PRO A 150 -3.68 -20.56 -8.99
CA PRO A 150 -3.89 -21.66 -8.05
C PRO A 150 -2.73 -22.66 -8.00
N GLU A 151 -2.03 -22.89 -9.12
CA GLU A 151 -0.87 -23.80 -9.17
C GLU A 151 0.33 -23.31 -8.33
N GLN A 152 0.37 -22.03 -8.04
CA GLN A 152 1.42 -21.40 -7.23
C GLN A 152 1.06 -21.34 -5.72
N MET A 153 -0.14 -21.80 -5.37
CA MET A 153 -0.67 -21.77 -4.01
C MET A 153 -0.47 -23.12 -3.31
N ASN A 154 -0.43 -23.12 -2.00
CA ASN A 154 -0.52 -24.33 -1.20
C ASN A 154 -1.94 -24.94 -1.32
N LYS A 155 -2.12 -26.19 -0.83
CA LYS A 155 -3.39 -26.92 -0.94
C LYS A 155 -4.55 -26.15 -0.30
N LYS A 156 -4.35 -25.59 0.91
CA LYS A 156 -5.37 -24.86 1.65
C LYS A 156 -5.85 -23.62 0.89
N ASP A 157 -4.93 -22.85 0.33
CA ASP A 157 -5.25 -21.64 -0.42
C ASP A 157 -5.98 -21.98 -1.73
N ARG A 158 -5.62 -23.09 -2.39
CA ARG A 158 -6.35 -23.57 -3.59
C ARG A 158 -7.79 -23.93 -3.27
N GLU A 159 -8.04 -24.65 -2.18
CA GLU A 159 -9.40 -24.99 -1.74
C GLU A 159 -10.27 -23.75 -1.46
N ILE A 160 -9.66 -22.66 -0.98
CA ILE A 160 -10.35 -21.37 -0.83
C ILE A 160 -10.75 -20.80 -2.19
N ILE A 161 -9.83 -20.81 -3.15
CA ILE A 161 -10.10 -20.29 -4.50
C ILE A 161 -11.15 -21.16 -5.21
N ASP A 162 -11.08 -22.48 -5.08
CA ASP A 162 -12.09 -23.40 -5.66
C ASP A 162 -13.49 -23.12 -5.07
N ARG A 163 -13.59 -22.92 -3.76
CA ARG A 163 -14.86 -22.50 -3.11
C ARG A 163 -15.34 -21.15 -3.64
N PHE A 164 -14.43 -20.20 -3.82
CA PHE A 164 -14.76 -18.88 -4.33
C PHE A 164 -15.27 -18.94 -5.77
N LEU A 165 -14.65 -19.73 -6.65
CA LEU A 165 -15.01 -19.83 -8.07
C LEU A 165 -16.31 -20.61 -8.27
N ASN A 166 -16.56 -21.66 -7.47
CA ASN A 166 -17.71 -22.55 -7.60
C ASN A 166 -18.89 -22.12 -6.70
N GLY A 167 -18.67 -21.17 -5.79
CA GLY A 167 -19.70 -20.68 -4.89
C GLY A 167 -20.67 -19.69 -5.56
N THR A 168 -21.84 -19.49 -4.95
CA THR A 168 -22.77 -18.44 -5.38
C THR A 168 -22.13 -17.07 -5.20
N GLN A 169 -21.95 -16.36 -6.30
CA GLN A 169 -21.42 -14.99 -6.29
C GLN A 169 -22.53 -14.01 -5.91
N ILE A 170 -22.41 -13.39 -4.75
CA ILE A 170 -23.26 -12.28 -4.36
C ILE A 170 -22.74 -11.01 -5.04
N LEU A 171 -23.57 -10.39 -5.85
CA LEU A 171 -23.23 -9.15 -6.55
C LEU A 171 -23.46 -7.96 -5.62
N TYR A 172 -22.41 -7.32 -5.19
CA TYR A 172 -22.46 -6.07 -4.43
C TYR A 172 -22.22 -4.86 -5.33
N ARG A 173 -22.71 -3.70 -4.91
CA ARG A 173 -22.42 -2.42 -5.56
C ARG A 173 -20.90 -2.20 -5.59
N LYS A 174 -20.41 -1.75 -6.76
CA LYS A 174 -19.01 -1.37 -6.96
C LYS A 174 -18.95 -0.03 -7.66
N GLU A 175 -18.04 0.80 -7.24
CA GLU A 175 -17.75 2.09 -7.87
C GLU A 175 -16.27 2.23 -8.13
N LYS A 176 -15.91 3.01 -9.14
CA LYS A 176 -14.52 3.24 -9.52
C LYS A 176 -14.24 4.74 -9.61
N TYR A 177 -13.05 5.10 -9.16
CA TYR A 177 -12.48 6.41 -9.35
C TYR A 177 -11.11 6.26 -9.99
N GLU A 178 -10.82 7.09 -10.99
CA GLU A 178 -9.52 7.14 -11.65
C GLU A 178 -9.06 8.59 -11.73
N ALA A 179 -7.83 8.85 -11.37
CA ALA A 179 -7.18 10.15 -11.50
C ALA A 179 -5.72 9.98 -11.90
N GLY A 180 -5.11 11.06 -12.37
CA GLY A 180 -3.67 11.17 -12.43
C GLY A 180 -3.05 11.17 -11.03
N ILE A 181 -1.75 10.98 -10.94
CA ILE A 181 -1.04 11.10 -9.67
C ILE A 181 -0.97 12.59 -9.29
N TYR A 182 -1.48 12.93 -8.10
CA TYR A 182 -1.54 14.31 -7.59
C TYR A 182 -0.21 14.82 -7.01
N ILE A 183 0.86 14.07 -7.11
CA ILE A 183 2.15 14.46 -6.53
C ILE A 183 2.73 15.57 -7.39
N LYS A 184 2.65 16.81 -6.92
CA LYS A 184 3.27 17.97 -7.57
C LYS A 184 4.80 17.87 -7.62
N ASP A 185 5.40 17.05 -6.76
CA ASP A 185 6.83 16.86 -6.62
C ASP A 185 7.27 15.44 -7.04
N ILE A 186 6.77 14.97 -8.19
CA ILE A 186 7.30 13.71 -8.78
C ILE A 186 8.83 13.81 -8.95
N GLU A 187 9.36 15.00 -9.24
CA GLU A 187 10.80 15.25 -9.34
C GLU A 187 11.53 14.98 -8.02
N ASN A 188 10.96 15.33 -6.88
CA ASN A 188 11.54 15.03 -5.56
C ASN A 188 11.44 13.54 -5.21
N VAL A 189 10.37 12.87 -5.59
CA VAL A 189 10.24 11.41 -5.45
C VAL A 189 11.19 10.68 -6.41
N VAL A 190 11.37 11.20 -7.63
CA VAL A 190 12.35 10.69 -8.60
C VAL A 190 13.78 10.98 -8.14
N ALA A 191 14.07 12.15 -7.58
CA ALA A 191 15.37 12.49 -7.00
C ALA A 191 15.67 11.60 -5.77
N PHE A 192 14.69 11.35 -4.91
CA PHE A 192 14.78 10.41 -3.81
C PHE A 192 15.13 9.00 -4.30
N ASN A 193 14.46 8.52 -5.36
CA ASN A 193 14.76 7.23 -5.96
C ASN A 193 16.13 7.21 -6.66
N ARG A 194 16.61 8.34 -7.23
CA ARG A 194 17.98 8.46 -7.79
C ARG A 194 19.06 8.33 -6.71
N VAL A 195 18.91 8.98 -5.58
CA VAL A 195 19.83 8.85 -4.45
C VAL A 195 19.95 7.40 -3.97
N ILE A 196 18.83 6.65 -4.01
CA ILE A 196 18.84 5.22 -3.71
C ILE A 196 19.60 4.42 -4.78
N GLU A 197 19.46 4.77 -6.07
CA GLU A 197 20.17 4.10 -7.18
C GLU A 197 21.67 4.36 -7.15
N GLU A 198 22.09 5.61 -7.04
CA GLU A 198 23.49 5.97 -6.95
C GLU A 198 24.20 5.26 -5.79
N ASN A 199 23.50 5.12 -4.64
CA ASN A 199 24.03 4.35 -3.50
C ASN A 199 24.01 2.83 -3.72
N GLN A 200 23.17 2.30 -4.64
CA GLN A 200 23.16 0.88 -5.01
C GLN A 200 24.19 0.54 -6.10
N GLU A 201 24.41 1.43 -7.06
CA GLU A 201 25.43 1.28 -8.12
C GLU A 201 26.82 1.34 -7.54
N VAL A 202 27.12 2.27 -6.63
CA VAL A 202 28.39 2.32 -5.88
C VAL A 202 28.64 1.01 -5.12
N GLN A 203 27.60 0.37 -4.55
CA GLN A 203 27.76 -0.94 -3.87
C GLN A 203 28.01 -2.11 -4.83
N THR A 204 27.61 -2.02 -6.10
CA THR A 204 27.86 -3.09 -7.09
C THR A 204 29.23 -2.97 -7.76
N GLU A 205 29.76 -1.77 -7.91
CA GLU A 205 31.11 -1.53 -8.41
C GLU A 205 32.19 -1.82 -7.36
N ASP A 206 31.98 -1.45 -6.08
CA ASP A 206 32.89 -1.71 -4.98
C ASP A 206 32.97 -3.20 -4.58
N LYS A 207 31.96 -4.01 -4.89
CA LYS A 207 32.03 -5.48 -4.73
C LYS A 207 33.04 -6.16 -5.63
N LYS A 208 33.53 -5.46 -6.65
CA LYS A 208 34.60 -5.97 -7.52
C LYS A 208 36.00 -5.65 -7.01
N ASN A 209 36.18 -4.73 -6.06
CA ASN A 209 37.49 -4.19 -5.69
C ASN A 209 37.66 -3.90 -4.20
N ASN A 210 37.65 -4.80 -3.27
CA ASN A 210 38.24 -4.70 -1.90
C ASN A 210 37.40 -5.03 -0.65
N ASN A 211 37.94 -5.97 0.09
CA ASN A 211 38.09 -6.25 1.52
C ASN A 211 37.15 -5.68 2.61
N ASN A 212 36.65 -6.59 3.38
CA ASN A 212 35.82 -6.74 4.58
C ASN A 212 35.70 -5.59 5.63
N LEU A 213 36.59 -4.64 5.73
CA LEU A 213 36.54 -3.57 6.75
C LEU A 213 35.77 -2.31 6.29
N GLN A 214 35.85 -1.97 5.02
CA GLN A 214 35.10 -0.85 4.45
C GLN A 214 33.60 -1.19 4.27
N GLN A 215 33.26 -2.46 4.04
CA GLN A 215 31.86 -2.90 3.91
C GLN A 215 31.03 -2.65 5.17
N ASN A 216 31.62 -2.77 6.37
CA ASN A 216 30.90 -2.53 7.63
C ASN A 216 30.62 -1.04 7.90
N GLN A 217 31.50 -0.14 7.46
CA GLN A 217 31.28 1.31 7.61
C GLN A 217 30.26 1.83 6.59
N GLN A 218 30.36 1.41 5.32
CA GLN A 218 29.39 1.77 4.28
C GLN A 218 28.00 1.20 4.55
N GLN A 219 27.87 -0.04 5.02
CA GLN A 219 26.58 -0.58 5.47
C GLN A 219 25.95 0.22 6.63
N LYS A 220 26.76 0.73 7.56
CA LYS A 220 26.29 1.60 8.65
C LYS A 220 25.82 2.96 8.13
N GLU A 221 26.49 3.56 7.17
CA GLU A 221 26.08 4.83 6.55
C GLU A 221 24.80 4.69 5.73
N VAL A 222 24.69 3.65 4.91
CA VAL A 222 23.45 3.36 4.16
C VAL A 222 22.28 3.09 5.10
N LYS A 223 22.50 2.37 6.21
CA LYS A 223 21.49 2.16 7.25
C LYS A 223 21.06 3.47 7.90
N LYS A 224 21.99 4.38 8.19
CA LYS A 224 21.73 5.70 8.77
C LYS A 224 20.96 6.60 7.81
N THR A 225 21.31 6.60 6.52
CA THR A 225 20.63 7.37 5.48
C THR A 225 19.19 6.89 5.28
N ARG A 226 18.95 5.59 5.21
CA ARG A 226 17.60 5.01 5.10
C ARG A 226 16.71 5.29 6.32
N LYS A 227 17.29 5.21 7.53
CA LYS A 227 16.58 5.58 8.76
C LYS A 227 16.17 7.05 8.75
N ASN A 228 17.06 7.94 8.33
CA ASN A 228 16.78 9.37 8.21
C ASN A 228 15.71 9.65 7.16
N GLN A 229 15.64 8.90 6.09
CA GLN A 229 14.65 9.05 5.03
C GLN A 229 13.24 8.70 5.49
N ILE A 230 13.08 7.64 6.28
CA ILE A 230 11.77 7.27 6.86
C ILE A 230 11.33 8.29 7.92
N LEU A 231 12.27 8.81 8.70
CA LEU A 231 11.99 9.88 9.67
C LEU A 231 11.58 11.18 8.97
N LEU A 232 12.27 11.58 7.88
CA LEU A 232 11.87 12.73 7.05
C LEU A 232 10.49 12.54 6.42
N ALA A 233 10.17 11.34 5.94
CA ALA A 233 8.84 11.01 5.44
C ALA A 233 7.77 11.16 6.52
N ALA A 234 8.05 10.70 7.74
CA ALA A 234 7.13 10.84 8.88
C ALA A 234 6.91 12.32 9.26
N ASP A 235 7.96 13.14 9.22
CA ASP A 235 7.87 14.57 9.51
C ASP A 235 7.12 15.34 8.41
N GLU A 236 7.30 14.98 7.15
CA GLU A 236 6.54 15.56 6.04
C GLU A 236 5.06 15.18 6.10
N ILE A 237 4.75 13.94 6.45
CA ILE A 237 3.36 13.49 6.67
C ILE A 237 2.71 14.33 7.78
N LYS A 238 3.39 14.55 8.92
CA LYS A 238 2.91 15.43 10.00
C LYS A 238 2.68 16.86 9.54
N LYS A 239 3.58 17.44 8.73
CA LYS A 239 3.40 18.79 8.16
C LYS A 239 2.20 18.88 7.22
N LEU A 240 1.87 17.81 6.51
CA LEU A 240 0.68 17.73 5.64
C LEU A 240 -0.60 17.60 6.48
N GLU A 241 -0.54 16.90 7.61
CA GLU A 241 -1.66 16.79 8.55
C GLU A 241 -2.03 18.15 9.13
N ASN A 242 -1.04 18.91 9.60
CA ASN A 242 -1.25 20.26 10.19
C ASN A 242 -1.72 21.32 9.17
N LYS A 243 -1.70 21.06 7.87
CA LYS A 243 -2.23 21.97 6.82
C LYS A 243 -3.70 21.72 6.46
N ILE A 244 -4.31 20.71 7.06
CA ILE A 244 -5.67 20.25 6.74
C ILE A 244 -6.66 20.54 7.87
N GLU A 245 -6.15 20.81 9.10
CA GLU A 245 -6.92 21.41 10.17
C GLU A 245 -7.17 22.89 9.89
#